data_155ba5cda2e194e1eef5632189306b06
#
_entry.id   155ba5cda2e194e1eef5632189306b06
#
_cell.length_a   1.000
_cell.length_b   1.000
_cell.length_c   1.000
_cell.angle_alpha   90.00
_cell.angle_beta   90.00
_cell.angle_gamma   90.00
#
_symmetry.space_group_name_H-M   'P 1'
#
loop_
_entity.id
_entity.type
_entity.pdbx_description
1 polymer ?
#
loop_
_entity_poly.entity_id
_entity_poly.type
_entity_poly.pdbx_seq_one_letter_code
_entity_poly.pdbx_strand_id
1 'polypeptide(L)'
;MKVIVIGGGTSGLMASVSAAMHGAEVVLLEKNPTLGKKLLHTGGTRCNVTNRRTPEEIVKHIPGNGRFLYSAFSQFDNQDIIQFFESRGVRLKEEDHGRMFPVTDSAKTILETFIQEIKKLGVQVRTNVKVKTIRVSDGAVRVVELDNGERLEADAVILATGGKSYPKTGSTGDGYGIAKVAGHTITPLFATEVPLTSGEEFIKKGELRALSLRNVALSVLNGKGKLVVTHQMDMIFTHFGVSGPAVLRCSSFVHQVQEKEGKKEVVMSLNALPDMSEGELDAKFRSFVEDAPLKSIKNHLKGLLPERYVEFLLARVGISDQTAVNRLSEANWAQIKEALTNFRFTVNGSLPIEKGFVTGGGVHLKEVNPKTLESKLTQGLYFCGELLDIHGYTGGYNITAAFVTGYVAGMHASLGY
;
A
#
# COMPACT_ATOMS: atom_id res chain seq x y z
N MET A 1 27.39 -18.69 11.86
CA MET A 1 26.06 -18.25 12.38
C MET A 1 24.98 -19.06 11.71
N LYS A 2 24.10 -19.65 12.49
CA LYS A 2 22.88 -20.31 12.00
C LYS A 2 21.71 -19.34 12.08
N VAL A 3 21.19 -18.97 10.93
CA VAL A 3 20.08 -18.01 10.79
C VAL A 3 18.82 -18.74 10.35
N ILE A 4 17.74 -18.58 11.12
CA ILE A 4 16.43 -19.10 10.72
C ILE A 4 15.57 -17.94 10.22
N VAL A 5 15.10 -18.03 8.98
CA VAL A 5 14.17 -17.08 8.37
C VAL A 5 12.76 -17.67 8.41
N ILE A 6 11.80 -16.95 9.00
CA ILE A 6 10.42 -17.40 9.12
C ILE A 6 9.55 -16.64 8.14
N GLY A 7 9.09 -17.31 7.09
CA GLY A 7 8.27 -16.77 6.00
C GLY A 7 9.04 -16.67 4.69
N GLY A 8 8.60 -17.40 3.68
CA GLY A 8 9.18 -17.47 2.33
C GLY A 8 8.52 -16.48 1.35
N GLY A 9 8.11 -15.30 1.84
CA GLY A 9 7.62 -14.18 1.02
C GLY A 9 8.74 -13.31 0.49
N THR A 10 8.39 -12.13 -0.05
CA THR A 10 9.32 -11.17 -0.67
C THR A 10 10.49 -10.83 0.25
N SER A 11 10.21 -10.40 1.48
CA SER A 11 11.26 -10.00 2.43
C SER A 11 12.08 -11.18 2.94
N GLY A 12 11.44 -12.33 3.17
CA GLY A 12 12.14 -13.52 3.65
C GLY A 12 13.05 -14.17 2.60
N LEU A 13 12.66 -14.14 1.33
CA LEU A 13 13.52 -14.58 0.22
C LEU A 13 14.76 -13.70 0.13
N MET A 14 14.61 -12.38 0.16
CA MET A 14 15.74 -11.47 0.14
C MET A 14 16.62 -11.58 1.40
N ALA A 15 16.00 -11.75 2.58
CA ALA A 15 16.75 -11.96 3.83
C ALA A 15 17.56 -13.25 3.80
N SER A 16 17.01 -14.33 3.24
CA SER A 16 17.71 -15.62 3.10
C SER A 16 18.90 -15.51 2.16
N VAL A 17 18.72 -14.85 1.01
CA VAL A 17 19.82 -14.59 0.07
C VAL A 17 20.88 -13.73 0.73
N SER A 18 20.52 -12.62 1.36
CA SER A 18 21.46 -11.71 1.99
C SER A 18 22.25 -12.41 3.12
N ALA A 19 21.59 -13.12 4.03
CA ALA A 19 22.26 -13.82 5.11
C ALA A 19 23.27 -14.89 4.59
N ALA A 20 22.86 -15.66 3.59
CA ALA A 20 23.72 -16.67 2.99
C ALA A 20 24.91 -16.07 2.22
N MET A 21 24.70 -14.95 1.50
CA MET A 21 25.79 -14.20 0.84
C MET A 21 26.83 -13.69 1.84
N HIS A 22 26.44 -13.41 3.07
CA HIS A 22 27.33 -12.96 4.15
C HIS A 22 27.82 -14.10 5.05
N GLY A 23 27.71 -15.36 4.57
CA GLY A 23 28.34 -16.53 5.18
C GLY A 23 27.55 -17.24 6.28
N ALA A 24 26.29 -16.93 6.48
CA ALA A 24 25.44 -17.67 7.42
C ALA A 24 24.97 -19.02 6.84
N GLU A 25 24.82 -20.01 7.72
CA GLU A 25 24.01 -21.19 7.45
C GLU A 25 22.53 -20.81 7.59
N VAL A 26 21.77 -20.86 6.51
CA VAL A 26 20.39 -20.34 6.47
C VAL A 26 19.37 -21.46 6.35
N VAL A 27 18.37 -21.44 7.24
CA VAL A 27 17.17 -22.28 7.15
C VAL A 27 15.96 -21.39 6.92
N LEU A 28 15.30 -21.53 5.76
CA LEU A 28 14.08 -20.82 5.41
C LEU A 28 12.86 -21.70 5.70
N LEU A 29 11.99 -21.24 6.58
CA LEU A 29 10.75 -21.93 6.98
C LEU A 29 9.54 -21.25 6.33
N GLU A 30 8.73 -22.02 5.60
CA GLU A 30 7.50 -21.54 4.97
C GLU A 30 6.34 -22.50 5.30
N LYS A 31 5.23 -21.94 5.77
CA LYS A 31 4.03 -22.73 6.12
C LYS A 31 3.25 -23.25 4.91
N ASN A 32 3.33 -22.54 3.78
CA ASN A 32 2.71 -22.97 2.53
C ASN A 32 3.57 -24.03 1.81
N PRO A 33 2.98 -24.77 0.84
CA PRO A 33 3.75 -25.71 0.02
C PRO A 33 4.71 -25.04 -0.96
N THR A 34 4.53 -23.74 -1.24
CA THR A 34 5.34 -22.99 -2.20
C THR A 34 5.76 -21.64 -1.65
N LEU A 35 6.94 -21.17 -2.05
CA LEU A 35 7.46 -19.86 -1.73
C LEU A 35 6.77 -18.76 -2.57
N GLY A 36 6.84 -17.50 -2.10
CA GLY A 36 6.53 -16.31 -2.89
C GLY A 36 5.07 -16.16 -3.29
N LYS A 37 4.11 -16.81 -2.64
CA LYS A 37 2.69 -16.74 -3.04
C LYS A 37 2.18 -15.32 -3.24
N LYS A 38 2.43 -14.39 -2.29
CA LYS A 38 1.98 -13.00 -2.41
C LYS A 38 2.75 -12.27 -3.52
N LEU A 39 4.03 -12.56 -3.69
CA LEU A 39 4.88 -12.00 -4.75
C LEU A 39 4.29 -12.26 -6.14
N LEU A 40 3.80 -13.47 -6.39
CA LEU A 40 3.19 -13.85 -7.67
C LEU A 40 1.92 -13.08 -8.03
N HIS A 41 1.27 -12.45 -7.04
CA HIS A 41 0.07 -11.62 -7.25
C HIS A 41 0.36 -10.12 -7.33
N THR A 42 1.61 -9.69 -7.13
CA THR A 42 1.97 -8.28 -7.19
C THR A 42 1.96 -7.75 -8.63
N GLY A 43 1.66 -6.46 -8.79
CA GLY A 43 1.65 -5.80 -10.10
C GLY A 43 0.75 -6.47 -11.14
N GLY A 44 -0.37 -7.07 -10.74
CA GLY A 44 -1.27 -7.81 -11.65
C GLY A 44 -0.60 -9.07 -12.24
N THR A 45 0.11 -9.84 -11.43
CA THR A 45 0.90 -11.04 -11.77
C THR A 45 2.20 -10.77 -12.55
N ARG A 46 2.55 -9.49 -12.78
CA ARG A 46 3.79 -9.09 -13.48
C ARG A 46 4.96 -8.80 -12.54
N CYS A 47 4.70 -8.56 -11.27
CA CYS A 47 5.61 -8.09 -10.23
C CYS A 47 6.20 -6.70 -10.52
N ASN A 48 5.63 -5.68 -9.90
CA ASN A 48 6.27 -4.35 -9.84
C ASN A 48 7.43 -4.42 -8.83
N VAL A 49 8.63 -4.73 -9.32
CA VAL A 49 9.81 -5.12 -8.51
C VAL A 49 10.27 -4.01 -7.58
N THR A 50 10.24 -2.77 -8.08
CA THR A 50 10.63 -1.57 -7.33
C THR A 50 10.15 -0.32 -8.06
N ASN A 51 10.54 0.86 -7.58
CA ASN A 51 10.31 2.13 -8.24
C ASN A 51 11.66 2.83 -8.50
N ARG A 52 11.84 3.45 -9.66
CA ARG A 52 13.08 4.08 -10.08
C ARG A 52 13.33 5.47 -9.47
N ARG A 53 12.37 5.99 -8.74
CA ARG A 53 12.50 7.26 -8.01
C ARG A 53 13.66 7.22 -7.01
N THR A 54 14.13 8.39 -6.60
CA THR A 54 15.16 8.45 -5.55
C THR A 54 14.64 7.88 -4.22
N PRO A 55 15.50 7.39 -3.32
CA PRO A 55 15.08 6.92 -2.00
C PRO A 55 14.24 7.95 -1.22
N GLU A 56 14.57 9.24 -1.33
CA GLU A 56 13.81 10.32 -0.69
C GLU A 56 12.39 10.45 -1.26
N GLU A 57 12.24 10.28 -2.57
CA GLU A 57 10.93 10.27 -3.22
C GLU A 57 10.13 9.02 -2.88
N ILE A 58 10.80 7.86 -2.80
CA ILE A 58 10.18 6.60 -2.38
C ILE A 58 9.63 6.74 -0.95
N VAL A 59 10.42 7.29 -0.02
CA VAL A 59 9.98 7.54 1.37
C VAL A 59 8.75 8.43 1.44
N LYS A 60 8.61 9.45 0.57
CA LYS A 60 7.40 10.28 0.48
C LYS A 60 6.16 9.50 0.06
N HIS A 61 6.33 8.37 -0.63
CA HIS A 61 5.24 7.48 -1.04
C HIS A 61 4.98 6.34 -0.04
N ILE A 62 5.62 6.40 1.13
CA ILE A 62 5.43 5.49 2.26
C ILE A 62 4.91 6.31 3.46
N PRO A 63 3.60 6.68 3.46
CA PRO A 63 3.04 7.53 4.51
C PRO A 63 3.05 6.87 5.89
N GLY A 64 3.10 5.54 5.93
CA GLY A 64 3.23 4.78 7.17
C GLY A 64 4.68 4.62 7.58
N ASN A 65 5.22 5.59 8.31
CA ASN A 65 6.56 5.57 8.90
C ASN A 65 7.73 5.40 7.90
N GLY A 66 7.60 5.84 6.65
CA GLY A 66 8.63 5.67 5.61
C GLY A 66 10.01 6.19 6.00
N ARG A 67 10.09 7.21 6.87
CA ARG A 67 11.37 7.76 7.35
C ARG A 67 12.23 6.75 8.11
N PHE A 68 11.64 5.71 8.68
CA PHE A 68 12.37 4.62 9.33
C PHE A 68 13.33 3.92 8.36
N LEU A 69 13.02 3.92 7.06
CA LEU A 69 13.78 3.23 6.02
C LEU A 69 15.07 3.95 5.60
N TYR A 70 15.29 5.22 5.97
CA TYR A 70 16.50 5.95 5.51
C TYR A 70 17.80 5.22 5.83
N SER A 71 17.92 4.66 7.03
CA SER A 71 19.13 3.90 7.41
C SER A 71 19.27 2.60 6.64
N ALA A 72 18.18 1.97 6.26
CA ALA A 72 18.22 0.75 5.46
C ALA A 72 18.52 1.08 4.00
N PHE A 73 17.94 2.14 3.44
CA PHE A 73 18.26 2.63 2.08
C PHE A 73 19.73 3.03 1.91
N SER A 74 20.40 3.52 2.96
CA SER A 74 21.83 3.83 2.87
C SER A 74 22.73 2.60 2.74
N GLN A 75 22.23 1.40 2.96
CA GLN A 75 22.95 0.12 2.89
C GLN A 75 22.53 -0.70 1.67
N PHE A 76 21.28 -0.63 1.28
CA PHE A 76 20.72 -1.33 0.13
C PHE A 76 19.50 -0.55 -0.35
N ASP A 77 19.51 -0.03 -1.56
CA ASP A 77 18.44 0.82 -2.07
C ASP A 77 17.72 0.20 -3.29
N ASN A 78 16.88 0.99 -3.93
CA ASN A 78 16.11 0.55 -5.10
C ASN A 78 16.99 0.33 -6.34
N GLN A 79 18.13 1.02 -6.46
CA GLN A 79 19.09 0.77 -7.54
C GLN A 79 19.83 -0.57 -7.31
N ASP A 80 20.14 -0.89 -6.06
CA ASP A 80 20.69 -2.18 -5.69
C ASP A 80 19.71 -3.32 -5.97
N ILE A 81 18.40 -3.10 -5.75
CA ILE A 81 17.37 -4.07 -6.16
C ILE A 81 17.39 -4.29 -7.67
N ILE A 82 17.45 -3.24 -8.48
CA ILE A 82 17.54 -3.33 -9.94
C ILE A 82 18.79 -4.12 -10.32
N GLN A 83 19.96 -3.73 -9.78
CA GLN A 83 21.24 -4.40 -10.04
C GLN A 83 21.21 -5.87 -9.60
N PHE A 84 20.56 -6.18 -8.47
CA PHE A 84 20.42 -7.56 -7.99
C PHE A 84 19.76 -8.47 -9.03
N PHE A 85 18.69 -8.02 -9.68
CA PHE A 85 18.00 -8.81 -10.70
C PHE A 85 18.75 -8.78 -12.04
N GLU A 86 19.24 -7.64 -12.48
CA GLU A 86 19.94 -7.52 -13.76
C GLU A 86 21.25 -8.31 -13.79
N SER A 87 22.01 -8.32 -12.70
CA SER A 87 23.24 -9.14 -12.59
C SER A 87 22.96 -10.66 -12.61
N ARG A 88 21.71 -11.06 -12.43
CA ARG A 88 21.22 -12.45 -12.52
C ARG A 88 20.48 -12.74 -13.82
N GLY A 89 20.63 -11.85 -14.83
CA GLY A 89 20.09 -12.03 -16.16
C GLY A 89 18.60 -11.63 -16.34
N VAL A 90 17.98 -11.04 -15.31
CA VAL A 90 16.61 -10.53 -15.42
C VAL A 90 16.63 -9.07 -15.90
N ARG A 91 16.26 -8.85 -17.16
CA ARG A 91 16.10 -7.49 -17.68
C ARG A 91 14.82 -6.85 -17.12
N LEU A 92 14.94 -5.61 -16.65
CA LEU A 92 13.84 -4.82 -16.15
C LEU A 92 13.49 -3.69 -17.13
N LYS A 93 12.22 -3.28 -17.16
CA LYS A 93 11.72 -2.13 -17.90
C LYS A 93 11.03 -1.16 -16.95
N GLU A 94 11.17 0.13 -17.24
CA GLU A 94 10.44 1.18 -16.54
C GLU A 94 9.10 1.44 -17.25
N GLU A 95 8.04 1.57 -16.50
CA GLU A 95 6.73 2.03 -16.93
C GLU A 95 6.38 3.35 -16.24
N ASP A 96 5.19 3.89 -16.49
CA ASP A 96 4.70 5.14 -15.94
C ASP A 96 4.93 5.25 -14.41
N HIS A 97 5.19 6.46 -13.96
CA HIS A 97 5.48 6.78 -12.54
C HIS A 97 6.71 6.08 -11.94
N GLY A 98 7.66 5.64 -12.77
CA GLY A 98 8.90 5.00 -12.33
C GLY A 98 8.75 3.55 -11.88
N ARG A 99 7.64 2.89 -12.21
CA ARG A 99 7.40 1.49 -11.86
C ARG A 99 8.30 0.55 -12.66
N MET A 100 8.98 -0.37 -11.98
CA MET A 100 9.90 -1.30 -12.60
C MET A 100 9.30 -2.71 -12.71
N PHE A 101 9.27 -3.26 -13.91
CA PHE A 101 8.75 -4.60 -14.17
C PHE A 101 9.78 -5.46 -14.90
N PRO A 102 9.76 -6.80 -14.74
CA PRO A 102 10.53 -7.67 -15.61
C PRO A 102 10.03 -7.55 -17.06
N VAL A 103 10.95 -7.55 -18.02
CA VAL A 103 10.60 -7.50 -19.46
C VAL A 103 9.70 -8.68 -19.87
N THR A 104 9.76 -9.78 -19.14
CA THR A 104 8.90 -10.95 -19.34
C THR A 104 7.45 -10.73 -18.94
N ASP A 105 7.11 -9.60 -18.26
CA ASP A 105 5.79 -9.34 -17.69
C ASP A 105 5.27 -10.48 -16.80
N SER A 106 6.15 -11.18 -16.10
CA SER A 106 5.81 -12.33 -15.27
C SER A 106 6.49 -12.29 -13.90
N ALA A 107 5.69 -12.28 -12.85
CA ALA A 107 6.17 -12.39 -11.48
C ALA A 107 6.93 -13.71 -11.20
N LYS A 108 6.68 -14.75 -12.01
CA LYS A 108 7.43 -16.02 -11.93
C LYS A 108 8.92 -15.81 -12.18
N THR A 109 9.29 -14.95 -13.13
CA THR A 109 10.71 -14.64 -13.41
C THR A 109 11.42 -14.15 -12.16
N ILE A 110 10.80 -13.28 -11.40
CA ILE A 110 11.36 -12.75 -10.15
C ILE A 110 11.48 -13.84 -9.08
N LEU A 111 10.42 -14.65 -8.92
CA LEU A 111 10.45 -15.74 -7.94
C LEU A 111 11.47 -16.83 -8.30
N GLU A 112 11.55 -17.23 -9.56
CA GLU A 112 12.51 -18.22 -10.05
C GLU A 112 13.95 -17.77 -9.83
N THR A 113 14.23 -16.50 -10.01
CA THR A 113 15.55 -15.90 -9.70
C THR A 113 15.92 -16.11 -8.23
N PHE A 114 14.99 -15.84 -7.30
CA PHE A 114 15.22 -16.13 -5.88
C PHE A 114 15.40 -17.62 -5.61
N ILE A 115 14.59 -18.49 -6.19
CA ILE A 115 14.70 -19.95 -5.99
C ILE A 115 16.06 -20.46 -6.46
N GLN A 116 16.53 -19.98 -7.61
CA GLN A 116 17.85 -20.34 -8.13
C GLN A 116 18.97 -19.85 -7.21
N GLU A 117 18.88 -18.61 -6.72
CA GLU A 117 19.89 -18.00 -5.89
C GLU A 117 19.98 -18.64 -4.50
N ILE A 118 18.85 -18.90 -3.82
CA ILE A 118 18.87 -19.60 -2.53
C ILE A 118 19.39 -21.02 -2.64
N LYS A 119 19.10 -21.70 -3.76
CA LYS A 119 19.67 -23.02 -4.05
C LYS A 119 21.17 -22.97 -4.25
N LYS A 120 21.66 -22.02 -5.05
CA LYS A 120 23.09 -21.81 -5.32
C LYS A 120 23.87 -21.49 -4.03
N LEU A 121 23.26 -20.72 -3.13
CA LEU A 121 23.85 -20.34 -1.85
C LEU A 121 23.72 -21.41 -0.76
N GLY A 122 23.10 -22.55 -1.04
CA GLY A 122 22.94 -23.64 -0.10
C GLY A 122 21.91 -23.39 1.02
N VAL A 123 20.97 -22.48 0.83
CA VAL A 123 19.90 -22.24 1.80
C VAL A 123 19.02 -23.48 1.93
N GLN A 124 18.83 -23.96 3.16
CA GLN A 124 17.93 -25.07 3.46
C GLN A 124 16.48 -24.57 3.49
N VAL A 125 15.67 -24.94 2.50
CA VAL A 125 14.25 -24.57 2.43
C VAL A 125 13.38 -25.69 2.99
N ARG A 126 12.49 -25.34 3.93
CA ARG A 126 11.49 -26.24 4.50
C ARG A 126 10.09 -25.65 4.31
N THR A 127 9.34 -26.21 3.37
CA THR A 127 7.94 -25.85 3.11
C THR A 127 6.98 -26.74 3.90
N ASN A 128 5.70 -26.33 4.01
CA ASN A 128 4.68 -26.99 4.84
C ASN A 128 5.08 -27.05 6.33
N VAL A 129 5.87 -26.08 6.79
CA VAL A 129 6.39 -26.00 8.16
C VAL A 129 5.86 -24.73 8.81
N LYS A 130 4.95 -24.87 9.76
CA LYS A 130 4.41 -23.75 10.52
C LYS A 130 5.19 -23.57 11.81
N VAL A 131 5.68 -22.35 12.02
CA VAL A 131 6.30 -21.97 13.29
C VAL A 131 5.21 -21.63 14.30
N LYS A 132 5.30 -22.24 15.48
CA LYS A 132 4.40 -22.02 16.60
C LYS A 132 4.83 -20.81 17.42
N THR A 133 6.11 -20.77 17.79
CA THR A 133 6.66 -19.70 18.65
C THR A 133 8.19 -19.69 18.59
N ILE A 134 8.78 -18.74 19.28
CA ILE A 134 10.23 -18.69 19.59
C ILE A 134 10.44 -18.78 21.09
N ARG A 135 11.63 -19.17 21.50
CA ARG A 135 12.05 -19.17 22.91
C ARG A 135 13.18 -18.18 23.10
N VAL A 136 12.98 -17.33 24.08
CA VAL A 136 13.96 -16.33 24.50
C VAL A 136 14.54 -16.78 25.83
N SER A 137 15.89 -16.84 25.93
CA SER A 137 16.63 -17.13 27.16
C SER A 137 17.76 -16.13 27.28
N ASP A 138 17.94 -15.60 28.47
CA ASP A 138 18.98 -14.60 28.78
C ASP A 138 18.96 -13.39 27.82
N GLY A 139 17.76 -12.92 27.50
CA GLY A 139 17.55 -11.77 26.60
C GLY A 139 17.83 -12.01 25.12
N ALA A 140 18.11 -13.25 24.71
CA ALA A 140 18.39 -13.61 23.32
C ALA A 140 17.44 -14.69 22.79
N VAL A 141 17.15 -14.64 21.49
CA VAL A 141 16.45 -15.74 20.83
C VAL A 141 17.38 -16.95 20.71
N ARG A 142 16.88 -18.16 21.01
CA ARG A 142 17.69 -19.37 21.00
C ARG A 142 17.07 -20.51 20.21
N VAL A 143 15.75 -20.60 20.20
CA VAL A 143 15.02 -21.73 19.62
C VAL A 143 13.80 -21.26 18.87
N VAL A 144 13.56 -21.84 17.71
CA VAL A 144 12.30 -21.78 16.97
C VAL A 144 11.55 -23.09 17.21
N GLU A 145 10.33 -23.01 17.72
CA GLU A 145 9.47 -24.16 17.99
C GLU A 145 8.40 -24.27 16.90
N LEU A 146 8.30 -25.42 16.25
CA LEU A 146 7.34 -25.71 15.20
C LEU A 146 6.03 -26.25 15.76
N ASP A 147 4.95 -26.17 15.00
CA ASP A 147 3.62 -26.72 15.40
C ASP A 147 3.64 -28.23 15.68
N ASN A 148 4.53 -28.98 15.03
CA ASN A 148 4.72 -30.41 15.26
C ASN A 148 5.55 -30.75 16.50
N GLY A 149 5.99 -29.72 17.27
CA GLY A 149 6.80 -29.87 18.46
C GLY A 149 8.31 -29.95 18.23
N GLU A 150 8.76 -29.97 16.98
CA GLU A 150 10.19 -29.89 16.65
C GLU A 150 10.78 -28.55 17.10
N ARG A 151 12.02 -28.59 17.58
CA ARG A 151 12.78 -27.42 18.03
C ARG A 151 14.04 -27.26 17.20
N LEU A 152 14.23 -26.06 16.67
CA LEU A 152 15.39 -25.70 15.90
C LEU A 152 16.20 -24.65 16.65
N GLU A 153 17.44 -24.94 16.98
CA GLU A 153 18.39 -23.98 17.53
C GLU A 153 18.81 -22.97 16.48
N ALA A 154 18.95 -21.71 16.87
CA ALA A 154 19.39 -20.62 16.02
C ALA A 154 20.25 -19.62 16.79
N ASP A 155 21.25 -19.06 16.10
CA ASP A 155 22.01 -17.91 16.59
C ASP A 155 21.25 -16.61 16.34
N ALA A 156 20.48 -16.54 15.23
CA ALA A 156 19.59 -15.44 14.91
C ALA A 156 18.31 -15.92 14.20
N VAL A 157 17.23 -15.16 14.41
CA VAL A 157 15.92 -15.43 13.79
C VAL A 157 15.44 -14.17 13.09
N ILE A 158 15.00 -14.30 11.84
CA ILE A 158 14.39 -13.21 11.07
C ILE A 158 12.91 -13.49 10.88
N LEU A 159 12.06 -12.62 11.42
CA LEU A 159 10.61 -12.67 11.21
C LEU A 159 10.25 -11.91 9.92
N ALA A 160 9.86 -12.66 8.90
CA ALA A 160 9.50 -12.20 7.55
C ALA A 160 8.10 -12.66 7.13
N THR A 161 7.19 -12.78 8.09
CA THR A 161 5.87 -13.42 7.93
C THR A 161 4.83 -12.58 7.19
N GLY A 162 5.16 -11.32 6.88
CA GLY A 162 4.23 -10.37 6.26
C GLY A 162 3.16 -9.86 7.24
N GLY A 163 2.16 -9.19 6.69
CA GLY A 163 1.04 -8.62 7.43
C GLY A 163 -0.17 -9.54 7.56
N LYS A 164 -1.38 -8.96 7.45
CA LYS A 164 -2.67 -9.65 7.58
C LYS A 164 -3.57 -9.49 6.35
N SER A 165 -3.13 -8.76 5.34
CA SER A 165 -3.86 -8.60 4.08
C SER A 165 -3.62 -9.78 3.13
N TYR A 166 -4.64 -10.15 2.34
CA TYR A 166 -4.62 -11.31 1.44
C TYR A 166 -4.26 -12.63 2.14
N PRO A 167 -5.01 -13.09 3.15
CA PRO A 167 -4.67 -14.26 3.97
C PRO A 167 -4.52 -15.56 3.18
N LYS A 168 -5.18 -15.68 2.01
CA LYS A 168 -5.02 -16.83 1.09
C LYS A 168 -3.58 -17.01 0.57
N THR A 169 -2.75 -15.98 0.65
CA THR A 169 -1.33 -16.04 0.28
C THR A 169 -0.42 -16.48 1.43
N GLY A 170 -0.96 -16.62 2.62
CA GLY A 170 -0.22 -16.97 3.84
C GLY A 170 -0.01 -15.80 4.81
N SER A 171 -0.39 -14.57 4.43
CA SER A 171 -0.31 -13.39 5.32
C SER A 171 -1.50 -13.38 6.31
N THR A 172 -1.41 -14.21 7.34
CA THR A 172 -2.48 -14.43 8.33
C THR A 172 -2.24 -13.71 9.65
N GLY A 173 -1.08 -13.02 9.79
CA GLY A 173 -0.70 -12.30 11.00
C GLY A 173 -0.03 -13.16 12.08
N ASP A 174 0.40 -14.37 11.76
CA ASP A 174 1.03 -15.30 12.74
C ASP A 174 2.27 -14.66 13.39
N GLY A 175 3.07 -13.89 12.65
CA GLY A 175 4.28 -13.25 13.15
C GLY A 175 4.04 -12.22 14.26
N TYR A 176 2.87 -11.60 14.32
CA TYR A 176 2.55 -10.66 15.39
C TYR A 176 2.47 -11.35 16.76
N GLY A 177 1.92 -12.57 16.78
CA GLY A 177 1.92 -13.40 18.00
C GLY A 177 3.33 -13.76 18.46
N ILE A 178 4.19 -14.14 17.51
CA ILE A 178 5.60 -14.47 17.80
C ILE A 178 6.37 -13.24 18.31
N ALA A 179 6.18 -12.08 17.69
CA ALA A 179 6.80 -10.83 18.13
C ALA A 179 6.38 -10.43 19.56
N LYS A 180 5.10 -10.64 19.93
CA LYS A 180 4.61 -10.39 21.29
C LYS A 180 5.28 -11.29 22.32
N VAL A 181 5.58 -12.55 22.00
CA VAL A 181 6.33 -13.46 22.88
C VAL A 181 7.73 -12.92 23.19
N ALA A 182 8.34 -12.22 22.24
CA ALA A 182 9.63 -11.54 22.42
C ALA A 182 9.51 -10.15 23.10
N GLY A 183 8.33 -9.79 23.59
CA GLY A 183 8.08 -8.53 24.32
C GLY A 183 7.69 -7.34 23.45
N HIS A 184 7.54 -7.52 22.12
CA HIS A 184 7.23 -6.42 21.21
C HIS A 184 5.77 -5.98 21.27
N THR A 185 5.59 -4.68 21.20
CA THR A 185 4.29 -4.04 21.01
C THR A 185 3.87 -4.14 19.53
N ILE A 186 2.63 -4.53 19.30
CA ILE A 186 2.00 -4.48 17.98
C ILE A 186 1.04 -3.31 17.95
N THR A 187 1.30 -2.33 17.09
CA THR A 187 0.39 -1.20 16.87
C THR A 187 -0.91 -1.70 16.24
N PRO A 188 -2.04 -0.99 16.42
CA PRO A 188 -3.32 -1.40 15.86
C PRO A 188 -3.22 -1.71 14.37
N LEU A 189 -3.72 -2.87 13.95
CA LEU A 189 -3.71 -3.28 12.56
C LEU A 189 -4.96 -2.75 11.84
N PHE A 190 -4.78 -2.21 10.66
CA PHE A 190 -5.87 -1.71 9.82
C PHE A 190 -5.61 -1.98 8.35
N ALA A 191 -6.67 -1.90 7.53
CA ALA A 191 -6.54 -2.00 6.08
C ALA A 191 -6.03 -0.66 5.51
N THR A 192 -5.05 -0.73 4.60
CA THR A 192 -4.66 0.40 3.77
C THR A 192 -4.57 -0.02 2.31
N GLU A 193 -4.55 0.94 1.39
CA GLU A 193 -4.74 0.65 -0.04
C GLU A 193 -6.00 -0.21 -0.25
N VAL A 194 -7.14 0.28 0.27
CA VAL A 194 -8.40 -0.44 0.39
C VAL A 194 -9.57 0.46 -0.02
N PRO A 195 -10.62 -0.08 -0.66
CA PRO A 195 -11.85 0.67 -0.92
C PRO A 195 -12.51 1.18 0.36
N LEU A 196 -13.13 2.37 0.28
CA LEU A 196 -13.82 3.02 1.39
C LEU A 196 -15.33 2.79 1.29
N THR A 197 -15.97 2.59 2.45
CA THR A 197 -17.42 2.45 2.59
C THR A 197 -18.07 3.79 2.86
N SER A 198 -19.32 3.96 2.42
CA SER A 198 -20.08 5.17 2.62
C SER A 198 -21.55 4.86 2.94
N GLY A 199 -22.12 5.59 3.88
CA GLY A 199 -23.53 5.50 4.25
C GLY A 199 -24.42 6.50 3.52
N GLU A 200 -23.88 7.26 2.55
CA GLU A 200 -24.63 8.25 1.78
C GLU A 200 -25.79 7.64 0.99
N GLU A 201 -26.91 8.36 0.93
CA GLU A 201 -28.13 7.88 0.24
C GLU A 201 -27.90 7.59 -1.24
N PHE A 202 -27.11 8.41 -1.94
CA PHE A 202 -26.81 8.17 -3.36
C PHE A 202 -25.99 6.90 -3.60
N ILE A 203 -25.16 6.48 -2.61
CA ILE A 203 -24.46 5.19 -2.65
C ILE A 203 -25.46 4.04 -2.44
N LYS A 204 -26.31 4.13 -1.40
CA LYS A 204 -27.33 3.11 -1.11
C LYS A 204 -28.30 2.90 -2.26
N LYS A 205 -28.74 3.99 -2.91
CA LYS A 205 -29.61 3.95 -4.09
C LYS A 205 -28.88 3.53 -5.37
N GLY A 206 -27.54 3.50 -5.35
CA GLY A 206 -26.75 3.13 -6.51
C GLY A 206 -26.77 4.14 -7.65
N GLU A 207 -27.05 5.41 -7.37
CA GLU A 207 -27.21 6.47 -8.38
C GLU A 207 -25.98 6.63 -9.28
N LEU A 208 -24.77 6.46 -8.69
CA LEU A 208 -23.50 6.52 -9.40
C LEU A 208 -22.78 5.15 -9.50
N ARG A 209 -23.46 4.05 -9.17
CA ARG A 209 -22.84 2.71 -9.17
C ARG A 209 -22.17 2.40 -10.51
N ALA A 210 -20.92 1.89 -10.45
CA ALA A 210 -20.06 1.55 -11.58
C ALA A 210 -19.65 2.75 -12.47
N LEU A 211 -19.87 3.98 -12.01
CA LEU A 211 -19.37 5.16 -12.68
C LEU A 211 -17.91 5.41 -12.30
N SER A 212 -17.05 5.44 -13.30
CA SER A 212 -15.66 5.85 -13.16
C SER A 212 -15.50 7.31 -13.53
N LEU A 213 -14.71 8.02 -12.73
CA LEU A 213 -14.22 9.37 -13.03
C LEU A 213 -12.71 9.30 -13.24
N ARG A 214 -12.25 9.93 -14.32
CA ARG A 214 -10.83 9.97 -14.69
C ARG A 214 -10.18 11.22 -14.13
N ASN A 215 -8.92 11.07 -13.68
CA ASN A 215 -8.05 12.17 -13.28
C ASN A 215 -8.75 13.20 -12.36
N VAL A 216 -9.37 12.74 -11.29
CA VAL A 216 -10.02 13.61 -10.29
C VAL A 216 -9.11 13.86 -9.10
N ALA A 217 -9.24 15.02 -8.45
CA ALA A 217 -8.57 15.27 -7.18
C ALA A 217 -9.50 14.93 -6.02
N LEU A 218 -9.15 13.90 -5.27
CA LEU A 218 -9.88 13.44 -4.09
C LEU A 218 -9.12 13.84 -2.83
N SER A 219 -9.79 14.56 -1.95
CA SER A 219 -9.22 15.09 -0.71
C SER A 219 -9.87 14.49 0.52
N VAL A 220 -9.06 14.24 1.55
CA VAL A 220 -9.52 13.88 2.90
C VAL A 220 -9.53 15.13 3.75
N LEU A 221 -10.62 15.41 4.42
CA LEU A 221 -10.76 16.54 5.33
C LEU A 221 -10.86 16.04 6.78
N ASN A 222 -10.24 16.77 7.72
CA ASN A 222 -10.42 16.50 9.14
C ASN A 222 -11.75 17.05 9.66
N GLY A 223 -12.10 16.77 10.92
CA GLY A 223 -13.35 17.22 11.55
C GLY A 223 -13.52 18.73 11.68
N LYS A 224 -12.46 19.51 11.41
CA LYS A 224 -12.51 20.98 11.31
C LYS A 224 -12.60 21.47 9.86
N GLY A 225 -12.79 20.57 8.89
CA GLY A 225 -12.83 20.89 7.47
C GLY A 225 -11.47 21.24 6.85
N LYS A 226 -10.35 21.01 7.55
CA LYS A 226 -9.01 21.27 7.01
C LYS A 226 -8.54 20.09 6.17
N LEU A 227 -7.84 20.43 5.09
CA LEU A 227 -7.19 19.46 4.20
C LEU A 227 -6.14 18.62 4.96
N VAL A 228 -6.23 17.30 4.81
CA VAL A 228 -5.26 16.31 5.31
C VAL A 228 -4.36 15.85 4.18
N VAL A 229 -4.95 15.40 3.08
CA VAL A 229 -4.23 14.93 1.87
C VAL A 229 -5.12 15.07 0.65
N THR A 230 -4.50 15.23 -0.51
CA THR A 230 -5.17 15.16 -1.82
C THR A 230 -4.41 14.18 -2.72
N HIS A 231 -5.14 13.34 -3.44
CA HIS A 231 -4.61 12.49 -4.50
C HIS A 231 -5.36 12.72 -5.80
N GLN A 232 -4.62 13.01 -6.88
CA GLN A 232 -5.17 13.22 -8.22
C GLN A 232 -4.95 11.96 -9.05
N MET A 233 -6.00 11.17 -9.23
CA MET A 233 -6.03 9.90 -9.96
C MET A 233 -7.47 9.53 -10.33
N ASP A 234 -7.64 8.39 -10.98
CA ASP A 234 -8.97 7.84 -11.28
C ASP A 234 -9.67 7.33 -10.01
N MET A 235 -10.99 7.37 -10.01
CA MET A 235 -11.84 6.75 -8.99
C MET A 235 -13.09 6.11 -9.60
N ILE A 236 -13.74 5.25 -8.84
CA ILE A 236 -15.00 4.60 -9.22
C ILE A 236 -15.97 4.57 -8.03
N PHE A 237 -17.22 4.85 -8.30
CA PHE A 237 -18.33 4.63 -7.35
C PHE A 237 -18.78 3.16 -7.39
N THR A 238 -18.95 2.57 -6.21
CA THR A 238 -19.38 1.18 -6.05
C THR A 238 -20.75 1.10 -5.35
N HIS A 239 -21.25 -0.11 -5.13
CA HIS A 239 -22.49 -0.31 -4.39
C HIS A 239 -22.35 -0.15 -2.85
N PHE A 240 -21.12 -0.08 -2.35
CA PHE A 240 -20.81 0.06 -0.91
C PHE A 240 -20.12 1.38 -0.57
N GLY A 241 -19.70 2.16 -1.56
CA GLY A 241 -18.91 3.38 -1.36
C GLY A 241 -18.10 3.73 -2.59
N VAL A 242 -16.79 3.90 -2.41
CA VAL A 242 -15.87 4.36 -3.45
C VAL A 242 -14.60 3.51 -3.50
N SER A 243 -13.97 3.43 -4.69
CA SER A 243 -12.75 2.69 -4.95
C SER A 243 -11.93 3.37 -6.07
N GLY A 244 -10.86 2.73 -6.50
CA GLY A 244 -9.94 3.24 -7.51
C GLY A 244 -8.70 3.91 -6.91
N PRO A 245 -7.68 4.21 -7.73
CA PRO A 245 -6.36 4.63 -7.24
C PRO A 245 -6.38 5.82 -6.28
N ALA A 246 -7.17 6.87 -6.55
CA ALA A 246 -7.29 8.03 -5.67
C ALA A 246 -7.81 7.64 -4.29
N VAL A 247 -8.85 6.79 -4.25
CA VAL A 247 -9.48 6.33 -3.01
C VAL A 247 -8.56 5.42 -2.21
N LEU A 248 -7.88 4.49 -2.88
CA LEU A 248 -6.95 3.57 -2.21
C LEU A 248 -5.86 4.35 -1.48
N ARG A 249 -5.26 5.36 -2.10
CA ARG A 249 -4.25 6.21 -1.47
C ARG A 249 -4.80 7.06 -0.31
N CYS A 250 -6.06 7.48 -0.37
CA CYS A 250 -6.71 8.22 0.71
C CYS A 250 -7.03 7.34 1.93
N SER A 251 -7.13 6.03 1.78
CA SER A 251 -7.69 5.13 2.80
C SER A 251 -6.95 5.15 4.14
N SER A 252 -5.62 5.19 4.13
CA SER A 252 -4.82 5.27 5.37
C SER A 252 -5.04 6.59 6.12
N PHE A 253 -5.25 7.69 5.39
CA PHE A 253 -5.52 9.00 6.00
C PHE A 253 -6.93 9.10 6.56
N VAL A 254 -7.91 8.45 5.94
CA VAL A 254 -9.25 8.30 6.50
C VAL A 254 -9.17 7.59 7.85
N HIS A 255 -8.46 6.45 7.91
CA HIS A 255 -8.22 5.74 9.16
C HIS A 255 -7.53 6.62 10.22
N GLN A 256 -6.47 7.36 9.86
CA GLN A 256 -5.78 8.27 10.77
C GLN A 256 -6.70 9.37 11.33
N VAL A 257 -7.58 9.94 10.51
CA VAL A 257 -8.56 10.94 10.98
C VAL A 257 -9.56 10.30 11.93
N GLN A 258 -10.08 9.10 11.61
CA GLN A 258 -10.99 8.35 12.48
C GLN A 258 -10.38 8.06 13.85
N GLU A 259 -9.17 7.53 13.90
CA GLU A 259 -8.44 7.24 15.14
C GLU A 259 -8.16 8.50 15.96
N LYS A 260 -7.65 9.56 15.30
CA LYS A 260 -7.26 10.80 15.97
C LYS A 260 -8.46 11.55 16.57
N GLU A 261 -9.60 11.51 15.90
CA GLU A 261 -10.78 12.28 16.28
C GLU A 261 -11.85 11.45 17.00
N GLY A 262 -11.69 10.14 17.06
CA GLY A 262 -12.67 9.21 17.63
C GLY A 262 -14.02 9.24 16.89
N LYS A 263 -14.01 9.62 15.59
CA LYS A 263 -15.22 9.72 14.76
C LYS A 263 -15.23 8.65 13.68
N LYS A 264 -16.40 8.07 13.43
CA LYS A 264 -16.57 7.08 12.38
C LYS A 264 -16.61 7.71 10.99
N GLU A 265 -17.24 8.88 10.85
CA GLU A 265 -17.41 9.55 9.57
C GLU A 265 -16.32 10.54 9.28
N VAL A 266 -15.82 10.52 8.04
CA VAL A 266 -14.79 11.41 7.52
C VAL A 266 -15.31 12.04 6.23
N VAL A 267 -15.18 13.35 6.11
CA VAL A 267 -15.60 14.09 4.92
C VAL A 267 -14.53 13.98 3.84
N MET A 268 -14.96 13.60 2.65
CA MET A 268 -14.18 13.63 1.42
C MET A 268 -14.63 14.82 0.56
N SER A 269 -13.71 15.44 -0.15
CA SER A 269 -13.98 16.47 -1.15
C SER A 269 -13.45 16.02 -2.50
N LEU A 270 -14.29 16.07 -3.51
CA LEU A 270 -13.99 15.63 -4.87
C LEU A 270 -14.01 16.83 -5.83
N ASN A 271 -12.86 17.12 -6.42
CA ASN A 271 -12.75 18.00 -7.58
C ASN A 271 -12.71 17.13 -8.84
N ALA A 272 -13.74 17.24 -9.66
CA ALA A 272 -13.87 16.45 -10.90
C ALA A 272 -13.09 17.06 -12.08
N LEU A 273 -12.61 18.29 -11.97
CA LEU A 273 -11.90 19.05 -13.01
C LEU A 273 -10.59 19.67 -12.46
N PRO A 274 -9.68 18.87 -11.88
CA PRO A 274 -8.53 19.38 -11.15
C PRO A 274 -7.48 20.10 -12.03
N ASP A 275 -7.49 19.85 -13.34
CA ASP A 275 -6.57 20.47 -14.29
C ASP A 275 -7.05 21.85 -14.77
N MET A 276 -8.27 22.25 -14.40
CA MET A 276 -8.80 23.55 -14.70
C MET A 276 -8.69 24.46 -13.47
N SER A 277 -7.99 25.57 -13.63
CA SER A 277 -8.00 26.65 -12.63
C SER A 277 -9.40 27.26 -12.52
N GLU A 278 -9.64 27.96 -11.43
CA GLU A 278 -10.92 28.66 -11.22
C GLU A 278 -11.24 29.65 -12.35
N GLY A 279 -10.22 30.40 -12.81
CA GLY A 279 -10.38 31.36 -13.90
C GLY A 279 -10.66 30.71 -15.25
N GLU A 280 -10.06 29.54 -15.53
CA GLU A 280 -10.32 28.77 -16.75
C GLU A 280 -11.75 28.19 -16.75
N LEU A 281 -12.21 27.72 -15.60
CA LEU A 281 -13.57 27.22 -15.45
C LEU A 281 -14.61 28.35 -15.65
N ASP A 282 -14.34 29.55 -15.06
CA ASP A 282 -15.19 30.72 -15.27
C ASP A 282 -15.20 31.19 -16.73
N ALA A 283 -14.06 31.16 -17.40
CA ALA A 283 -13.98 31.46 -18.83
C ALA A 283 -14.77 30.44 -19.67
N LYS A 284 -14.68 29.14 -19.28
CA LYS A 284 -15.44 28.07 -19.93
C LYS A 284 -16.96 28.26 -19.77
N PHE A 285 -17.43 28.66 -18.59
CA PHE A 285 -18.85 28.95 -18.36
C PHE A 285 -19.32 30.15 -19.17
N ARG A 286 -18.53 31.22 -19.31
CA ARG A 286 -18.85 32.35 -20.19
C ARG A 286 -18.96 31.90 -21.65
N SER A 287 -18.03 31.07 -22.14
CA SER A 287 -18.12 30.55 -23.51
C SER A 287 -19.39 29.74 -23.78
N PHE A 288 -19.92 29.03 -22.78
CA PHE A 288 -21.19 28.32 -22.93
C PHE A 288 -22.36 29.25 -23.25
N VAL A 289 -22.38 30.42 -22.56
CA VAL A 289 -23.44 31.43 -22.79
C VAL A 289 -23.23 32.18 -24.12
N GLU A 290 -21.98 32.45 -24.49
CA GLU A 290 -21.65 33.16 -25.73
C GLU A 290 -21.88 32.29 -26.99
N ASP A 291 -21.42 31.03 -26.95
CA ASP A 291 -21.43 30.16 -28.13
C ASP A 291 -22.78 29.50 -28.39
N ALA A 292 -23.49 29.10 -27.36
CA ALA A 292 -24.76 28.36 -27.51
C ALA A 292 -25.73 28.62 -26.33
N PRO A 293 -26.27 29.85 -26.18
CA PRO A 293 -27.05 30.30 -25.02
C PRO A 293 -28.34 29.50 -24.76
N LEU A 294 -28.94 28.91 -25.79
CA LEU A 294 -30.16 28.12 -25.67
C LEU A 294 -29.94 26.64 -25.40
N LYS A 295 -28.70 26.18 -25.49
CA LYS A 295 -28.34 24.79 -25.20
C LYS A 295 -28.41 24.52 -23.70
N SER A 296 -28.87 23.34 -23.28
CA SER A 296 -29.01 22.99 -21.89
C SER A 296 -27.65 22.86 -21.19
N ILE A 297 -27.59 23.17 -19.89
CA ILE A 297 -26.39 23.05 -19.07
C ILE A 297 -25.82 21.63 -19.09
N LYS A 298 -26.66 20.59 -19.05
CA LYS A 298 -26.21 19.21 -19.21
C LYS A 298 -25.44 18.99 -20.49
N ASN A 299 -25.97 19.49 -21.61
CA ASN A 299 -25.34 19.32 -22.92
C ASN A 299 -24.02 20.06 -23.10
N HIS A 300 -23.75 21.09 -22.29
CA HIS A 300 -22.45 21.72 -22.20
C HIS A 300 -21.47 20.92 -21.32
N LEU A 301 -21.91 20.51 -20.13
CA LEU A 301 -21.07 19.82 -19.14
C LEU A 301 -20.71 18.38 -19.53
N LYS A 302 -21.56 17.66 -20.29
CA LYS A 302 -21.24 16.31 -20.76
C LYS A 302 -20.02 16.21 -21.69
N GLY A 303 -19.57 17.35 -22.22
CA GLY A 303 -18.29 17.43 -22.93
C GLY A 303 -17.07 17.42 -22.02
N LEU A 304 -17.26 17.65 -20.71
CA LEU A 304 -16.20 17.68 -19.70
C LEU A 304 -16.21 16.45 -18.80
N LEU A 305 -17.41 15.93 -18.48
CA LEU A 305 -17.61 14.87 -17.49
C LEU A 305 -18.68 13.87 -17.99
N PRO A 306 -18.68 12.63 -17.43
CA PRO A 306 -19.71 11.65 -17.76
C PRO A 306 -21.12 12.17 -17.50
N GLU A 307 -22.03 12.00 -18.47
CA GLU A 307 -23.38 12.54 -18.43
C GLU A 307 -24.15 12.21 -17.14
N ARG A 308 -24.09 10.96 -16.69
CA ARG A 308 -24.74 10.52 -15.45
C ARG A 308 -24.23 11.25 -14.19
N TYR A 309 -22.93 11.61 -14.16
CA TYR A 309 -22.38 12.41 -13.07
C TYR A 309 -22.88 13.85 -13.11
N VAL A 310 -22.94 14.43 -14.30
CA VAL A 310 -23.49 15.78 -14.51
C VAL A 310 -24.97 15.84 -14.07
N GLU A 311 -25.80 14.90 -14.50
CA GLU A 311 -27.21 14.81 -14.09
C GLU A 311 -27.36 14.71 -12.56
N PHE A 312 -26.55 13.86 -11.94
CA PHE A 312 -26.52 13.70 -10.48
C PHE A 312 -26.18 15.03 -9.77
N LEU A 313 -25.12 15.72 -10.21
CA LEU A 313 -24.69 16.98 -9.58
C LEU A 313 -25.74 18.08 -9.75
N LEU A 314 -26.33 18.23 -10.96
CA LEU A 314 -27.37 19.22 -11.24
C LEU A 314 -28.62 18.99 -10.39
N ALA A 315 -29.08 17.74 -10.29
CA ALA A 315 -30.21 17.37 -9.43
C ALA A 315 -29.92 17.71 -7.96
N ARG A 316 -28.69 17.49 -7.49
CA ARG A 316 -28.28 17.74 -6.10
C ARG A 316 -28.25 19.23 -5.75
N VAL A 317 -27.98 20.10 -6.71
CA VAL A 317 -28.03 21.56 -6.52
C VAL A 317 -29.38 22.16 -6.92
N GLY A 318 -30.37 21.33 -7.26
CA GLY A 318 -31.72 21.77 -7.57
C GLY A 318 -31.87 22.48 -8.92
N ILE A 319 -30.95 22.23 -9.86
CA ILE A 319 -30.97 22.81 -11.20
C ILE A 319 -31.45 21.74 -12.19
N SER A 320 -32.52 22.02 -12.96
CA SER A 320 -32.92 21.12 -14.03
C SER A 320 -31.81 20.97 -15.08
N ASP A 321 -31.51 19.73 -15.43
CA ASP A 321 -30.53 19.39 -16.45
C ASP A 321 -30.88 19.93 -17.86
N GLN A 322 -32.16 20.25 -18.10
CA GLN A 322 -32.68 20.86 -19.33
C GLN A 322 -32.63 22.40 -19.33
N THR A 323 -32.17 23.04 -18.24
CA THR A 323 -32.11 24.50 -18.16
C THR A 323 -31.12 25.03 -19.20
N ALA A 324 -31.59 25.93 -20.08
CA ALA A 324 -30.73 26.65 -21.02
C ALA A 324 -29.73 27.55 -20.26
N VAL A 325 -28.47 27.61 -20.71
CA VAL A 325 -27.41 28.29 -19.94
C VAL A 325 -27.65 29.80 -19.79
N ASN A 326 -28.34 30.46 -20.72
CA ASN A 326 -28.72 31.86 -20.62
C ASN A 326 -29.81 32.16 -19.58
N ARG A 327 -30.43 31.13 -18.98
CA ARG A 327 -31.38 31.24 -17.89
C ARG A 327 -30.80 31.01 -16.51
N LEU A 328 -29.52 30.66 -16.45
CA LEU A 328 -28.82 30.45 -15.19
C LEU A 328 -28.41 31.79 -14.56
N SER A 329 -28.74 31.96 -13.29
CA SER A 329 -28.29 33.09 -12.50
C SER A 329 -26.82 32.93 -12.09
N GLU A 330 -26.19 34.02 -11.65
CA GLU A 330 -24.84 33.96 -11.04
C GLU A 330 -24.77 32.97 -9.87
N ALA A 331 -25.82 32.90 -9.06
CA ALA A 331 -25.92 31.94 -7.95
C ALA A 331 -25.96 30.49 -8.46
N ASN A 332 -26.67 30.21 -9.56
CA ASN A 332 -26.66 28.88 -10.16
C ASN A 332 -25.28 28.50 -10.68
N TRP A 333 -24.57 29.41 -11.33
CA TRP A 333 -23.21 29.18 -11.80
C TRP A 333 -22.23 28.90 -10.62
N ALA A 334 -22.35 29.65 -9.52
CA ALA A 334 -21.56 29.39 -8.31
C ALA A 334 -21.86 28.01 -7.71
N GLN A 335 -23.14 27.61 -7.65
CA GLN A 335 -23.53 26.26 -7.16
C GLN A 335 -23.00 25.13 -8.06
N ILE A 336 -23.08 25.30 -9.38
CA ILE A 336 -22.55 24.34 -10.34
C ILE A 336 -21.03 24.24 -10.18
N LYS A 337 -20.33 25.36 -10.08
CA LYS A 337 -18.88 25.42 -9.89
C LYS A 337 -18.46 24.67 -8.62
N GLU A 338 -19.11 24.96 -7.49
CA GLU A 338 -18.87 24.30 -6.21
C GLU A 338 -19.12 22.78 -6.31
N ALA A 339 -20.22 22.37 -6.95
CA ALA A 339 -20.53 20.95 -7.14
C ALA A 339 -19.48 20.22 -8.00
N LEU A 340 -18.92 20.88 -9.00
CA LEU A 340 -17.89 20.31 -9.89
C LEU A 340 -16.51 20.22 -9.22
N THR A 341 -16.14 21.19 -8.39
CA THR A 341 -14.79 21.35 -7.85
C THR A 341 -14.65 20.98 -6.37
N ASN A 342 -15.77 20.89 -5.64
CA ASN A 342 -15.77 20.60 -4.20
C ASN A 342 -17.01 19.75 -3.79
N PHE A 343 -17.30 18.70 -4.56
CA PHE A 343 -18.38 17.79 -4.19
C PHE A 343 -18.02 17.05 -2.90
N ARG A 344 -18.76 17.31 -1.82
CA ARG A 344 -18.52 16.71 -0.51
C ARG A 344 -19.46 15.52 -0.27
N PHE A 345 -18.87 14.43 0.26
CA PHE A 345 -19.57 13.26 0.73
C PHE A 345 -18.81 12.65 1.92
N THR A 346 -19.47 11.77 2.67
CA THR A 346 -18.89 11.11 3.83
C THR A 346 -18.53 9.67 3.52
N VAL A 347 -17.42 9.21 4.10
CA VAL A 347 -17.04 7.81 4.20
C VAL A 347 -17.04 7.39 5.67
N ASN A 348 -17.38 6.15 5.97
CA ASN A 348 -17.60 5.68 7.34
C ASN A 348 -16.72 4.47 7.72
N GLY A 349 -15.75 4.15 6.90
CA GLY A 349 -14.81 3.06 7.11
C GLY A 349 -14.24 2.54 5.79
N SER A 350 -13.71 1.34 5.85
CA SER A 350 -13.14 0.63 4.70
C SER A 350 -13.67 -0.80 4.61
N LEU A 351 -13.38 -1.48 3.53
CA LEU A 351 -13.52 -2.93 3.50
C LEU A 351 -12.56 -3.57 4.53
N PRO A 352 -12.85 -4.81 4.98
CA PRO A 352 -12.01 -5.52 5.97
C PRO A 352 -10.55 -5.64 5.53
N ILE A 353 -9.64 -5.82 6.50
CA ILE A 353 -8.19 -5.90 6.27
C ILE A 353 -7.80 -7.00 5.28
N GLU A 354 -8.57 -8.07 5.22
CA GLU A 354 -8.40 -9.18 4.27
C GLU A 354 -8.61 -8.77 2.81
N LYS A 355 -9.26 -7.63 2.58
CA LYS A 355 -9.54 -7.03 1.26
C LYS A 355 -8.61 -5.86 0.93
N GLY A 356 -7.81 -5.39 1.88
CA GLY A 356 -6.79 -4.38 1.65
C GLY A 356 -5.60 -4.94 0.88
N PHE A 357 -4.95 -4.14 0.06
CA PHE A 357 -3.69 -4.55 -0.58
C PHE A 357 -2.54 -4.60 0.41
N VAL A 358 -2.56 -3.74 1.41
CA VAL A 358 -1.48 -3.56 2.39
C VAL A 358 -2.05 -3.51 3.81
N THR A 359 -1.29 -4.02 4.76
CA THR A 359 -1.57 -3.92 6.19
C THR A 359 -0.90 -2.67 6.75
N GLY A 360 -1.67 -1.80 7.39
CA GLY A 360 -1.15 -0.73 8.25
C GLY A 360 -1.05 -1.22 9.70
N GLY A 361 -0.17 -0.61 10.48
CA GLY A 361 0.20 -1.12 11.79
C GLY A 361 1.22 -2.25 11.71
N GLY A 362 1.69 -2.74 12.84
CA GLY A 362 2.67 -3.83 12.90
C GLY A 362 3.57 -3.75 14.12
N VAL A 363 4.75 -4.34 14.05
CA VAL A 363 5.77 -4.26 15.09
C VAL A 363 6.20 -2.81 15.30
N HIS A 364 6.11 -2.34 16.54
CA HIS A 364 6.36 -0.95 16.89
C HIS A 364 7.83 -0.55 16.66
N LEU A 365 8.06 0.40 15.77
CA LEU A 365 9.39 0.72 15.24
C LEU A 365 10.37 1.30 16.25
N LYS A 366 9.90 1.90 17.35
CA LYS A 366 10.80 2.36 18.44
C LYS A 366 11.53 1.23 19.11
N GLU A 367 11.01 0.01 19.02
CA GLU A 367 11.56 -1.21 19.61
C GLU A 367 12.47 -1.97 18.62
N VAL A 368 12.66 -1.44 17.41
CA VAL A 368 13.50 -2.01 16.36
C VAL A 368 14.64 -1.03 16.02
N ASN A 369 15.83 -1.54 15.82
CA ASN A 369 16.96 -0.75 15.39
C ASN A 369 16.84 -0.42 13.88
N PRO A 370 16.76 0.85 13.48
CA PRO A 370 16.58 1.21 12.07
C PRO A 370 17.81 0.91 11.18
N LYS A 371 18.97 0.70 11.77
CA LYS A 371 20.23 0.39 11.03
C LYS A 371 20.37 -1.11 10.75
N THR A 372 19.98 -1.95 11.72
CA THR A 372 20.22 -3.40 11.64
C THR A 372 18.93 -4.20 11.45
N LEU A 373 17.78 -3.59 11.72
CA LEU A 373 16.45 -4.21 11.83
C LEU A 373 16.35 -5.25 12.97
N GLU A 374 17.32 -5.24 13.88
CA GLU A 374 17.32 -6.07 15.08
C GLU A 374 16.34 -5.52 16.14
N SER A 375 15.76 -6.41 16.89
CA SER A 375 15.02 -6.10 18.11
C SER A 375 15.93 -5.40 19.13
N LYS A 376 15.43 -4.32 19.73
CA LYS A 376 16.07 -3.71 20.91
C LYS A 376 15.74 -4.41 22.22
N LEU A 377 14.79 -5.35 22.18
CA LEU A 377 14.27 -6.05 23.36
C LEU A 377 14.81 -7.49 23.48
N THR A 378 15.12 -8.10 22.34
CA THR A 378 15.55 -9.50 22.27
C THR A 378 16.71 -9.62 21.26
N GLN A 379 17.90 -9.89 21.74
CA GLN A 379 19.11 -10.06 20.92
C GLN A 379 18.95 -11.21 19.91
N GLY A 380 19.47 -11.04 18.70
CA GLY A 380 19.42 -12.02 17.64
C GLY A 380 18.05 -12.16 16.96
N LEU A 381 17.04 -11.35 17.33
CA LEU A 381 15.75 -11.31 16.67
C LEU A 381 15.68 -10.13 15.71
N TYR A 382 15.34 -10.39 14.44
CA TYR A 382 15.25 -9.38 13.38
C TYR A 382 13.85 -9.36 12.77
N PHE A 383 13.46 -8.21 12.22
CA PHE A 383 12.18 -8.01 11.58
C PHE A 383 12.34 -7.45 10.18
N CYS A 384 11.54 -7.90 9.21
CA CYS A 384 11.53 -7.32 7.88
C CYS A 384 10.18 -7.43 7.17
N GLY A 385 10.00 -6.59 6.17
CA GLY A 385 8.78 -6.55 5.35
C GLY A 385 7.58 -5.97 6.07
N GLU A 386 6.40 -6.37 5.61
CA GLU A 386 5.09 -5.84 6.05
C GLU A 386 4.72 -6.18 7.51
N LEU A 387 5.52 -6.99 8.20
CA LEU A 387 5.40 -7.24 9.63
C LEU A 387 5.72 -5.98 10.48
N LEU A 388 6.62 -5.14 9.97
CA LEU A 388 6.94 -3.84 10.56
C LEU A 388 5.77 -2.86 10.37
N ASP A 389 5.60 -1.91 11.29
CA ASP A 389 4.63 -0.82 11.14
C ASP A 389 5.06 0.18 10.05
N ILE A 390 5.15 -0.33 8.81
CA ILE A 390 5.53 0.43 7.62
C ILE A 390 4.56 0.09 6.50
N HIS A 391 3.90 1.11 5.93
CA HIS A 391 3.03 0.91 4.78
C HIS A 391 3.14 2.06 3.78
N GLY A 392 3.19 1.72 2.51
CA GLY A 392 3.28 2.64 1.39
C GLY A 392 2.09 2.52 0.45
N TYR A 393 2.03 3.44 -0.50
CA TYR A 393 1.09 3.35 -1.62
C TYR A 393 1.42 2.15 -2.51
N THR A 394 0.44 1.73 -3.32
CA THR A 394 0.70 0.88 -4.49
C THR A 394 1.61 1.63 -5.48
N GLY A 395 2.45 0.89 -6.22
CA GLY A 395 3.41 1.48 -7.15
C GLY A 395 4.86 1.02 -6.97
N GLY A 396 5.08 -0.13 -6.31
CA GLY A 396 6.40 -0.72 -6.05
C GLY A 396 6.99 -0.35 -4.69
N TYR A 397 6.37 0.54 -3.92
CA TYR A 397 6.95 1.06 -2.68
C TYR A 397 6.98 0.03 -1.55
N ASN A 398 5.91 -0.74 -1.34
CA ASN A 398 5.85 -1.78 -0.32
C ASN A 398 6.80 -2.94 -0.62
N ILE A 399 6.93 -3.33 -1.87
CA ILE A 399 7.86 -4.39 -2.27
C ILE A 399 9.31 -3.93 -2.16
N THR A 400 9.58 -2.66 -2.47
CA THR A 400 10.89 -2.03 -2.21
C THR A 400 11.24 -2.09 -0.73
N ALA A 401 10.33 -1.66 0.15
CA ALA A 401 10.52 -1.73 1.60
C ALA A 401 10.77 -3.18 2.06
N ALA A 402 10.06 -4.16 1.48
CA ALA A 402 10.24 -5.56 1.81
C ALA A 402 11.63 -6.09 1.39
N PHE A 403 12.11 -5.74 0.20
CA PHE A 403 13.45 -6.14 -0.25
C PHE A 403 14.54 -5.46 0.56
N VAL A 404 14.46 -4.15 0.75
CA VAL A 404 15.44 -3.36 1.49
C VAL A 404 15.56 -3.85 2.93
N THR A 405 14.46 -3.98 3.64
CA THR A 405 14.47 -4.47 5.03
C THR A 405 14.87 -5.93 5.12
N GLY A 406 14.51 -6.76 4.14
CA GLY A 406 14.95 -8.15 4.06
C GLY A 406 16.44 -8.27 3.88
N TYR A 407 17.02 -7.50 2.94
CA TYR A 407 18.46 -7.51 2.71
C TYR A 407 19.25 -7.09 3.95
N VAL A 408 18.87 -5.96 4.57
CA VAL A 408 19.56 -5.42 5.74
C VAL A 408 19.43 -6.36 6.95
N ALA A 409 18.24 -6.91 7.21
CA ALA A 409 18.04 -7.89 8.27
C ALA A 409 18.91 -9.15 8.07
N GLY A 410 18.96 -9.66 6.82
CA GLY A 410 19.77 -10.83 6.47
C GLY A 410 21.25 -10.60 6.68
N MET A 411 21.76 -9.48 6.19
CA MET A 411 23.16 -9.08 6.37
C MET A 411 23.54 -9.00 7.85
N HIS A 412 22.78 -8.25 8.65
CA HIS A 412 23.11 -8.07 10.07
C HIS A 412 22.91 -9.32 10.91
N ALA A 413 21.91 -10.16 10.61
CA ALA A 413 21.73 -11.43 11.28
C ALA A 413 22.88 -12.42 11.05
N SER A 414 23.63 -12.29 9.97
CA SER A 414 24.79 -13.14 9.64
C SER A 414 26.08 -12.71 10.39
N LEU A 415 26.17 -11.45 10.81
CA LEU A 415 27.42 -10.90 11.36
C LEU A 415 27.60 -11.24 12.85
N GLY A 416 26.53 -11.50 13.61
CA GLY A 416 26.55 -11.89 15.01
C GLY A 416 27.26 -10.85 15.88
N TYR A 417 26.54 -9.93 16.45
CA TYR A 417 27.08 -8.99 17.45
C TYR A 417 26.81 -9.47 18.86
#